data_a556017405db40882f8f87786596030e
#
_entry.id   a556017405db40882f8f87786596030e
#
_cell.length_a   1.000
_cell.length_b   1.000
_cell.length_c   1.000
_cell.angle_alpha   90.00
_cell.angle_beta   90.00
_cell.angle_gamma   90.00
#
_symmetry.space_group_name_H-M   'P 1'
#
loop_
_entity.id
_entity.type
_entity.pdbx_description
1 polymer ?
#
loop_
_entity_poly.entity_id
_entity_poly.type
_entity_poly.pdbx_seq_one_letter_code
_entity_poly.pdbx_strand_id
1 'polypeptide(L)'
;MRLEEIPRRPLALLPTPLHELPRLSTAVGGVPIWIKRDDLTGFALGGNKVRKLEFLLADALRQGADTLVTAGGLQSNHARVTAAAAAAAGLDCHLVLNGSRPERLQGNTALDALLGATLHFVATGPERTARLSALAEELRRAGRKPYVIPIGGSAPLGALGYVLALREVQEECARRGLRPEAIVVAASSGGTQGGLEAGKRLVGWNIR
;
A
#
# COMPACT_ATOMS: atom_id res chain seq x y z
N MET A 1 11.83 12.18 -17.38
CA MET A 1 10.64 12.25 -16.50
C MET A 1 11.12 12.30 -15.07
N ARG A 2 10.82 13.34 -14.36
CA ARG A 2 11.16 13.51 -12.95
C ARG A 2 10.10 12.79 -12.10
N LEU A 3 10.46 12.31 -10.92
CA LEU A 3 9.55 11.58 -10.02
C LEU A 3 8.31 12.43 -9.63
N GLU A 4 8.52 13.73 -9.49
CA GLU A 4 7.49 14.72 -9.17
C GLU A 4 6.48 14.95 -10.30
N GLU A 5 6.83 14.60 -11.53
CA GLU A 5 5.97 14.70 -12.71
C GLU A 5 5.01 13.51 -12.86
N ILE A 6 5.26 12.44 -12.10
CA ILE A 6 4.39 11.25 -12.15
C ILE A 6 3.09 11.55 -11.40
N PRO A 7 1.93 11.41 -12.06
CA PRO A 7 0.65 11.72 -11.46
C PRO A 7 0.43 10.96 -10.15
N ARG A 8 0.01 11.68 -9.11
CA ARG A 8 -0.28 11.16 -7.78
C ARG A 8 -1.57 11.79 -7.25
N ARG A 9 -2.46 10.97 -6.70
CA ARG A 9 -3.65 11.43 -5.97
C ARG A 9 -3.33 11.45 -4.47
N PRO A 10 -3.16 12.61 -3.84
CA PRO A 10 -2.84 12.66 -2.42
C PRO A 10 -3.92 11.98 -1.57
N LEU A 11 -3.52 11.06 -0.72
CA LEU A 11 -4.34 10.36 0.26
C LEU A 11 -3.71 10.42 1.65
N ALA A 12 -2.38 10.33 1.72
CA ALA A 12 -1.63 10.27 2.97
C ALA A 12 -1.31 11.67 3.52
N LEU A 13 -1.26 11.77 4.83
CA LEU A 13 -0.63 12.89 5.54
C LEU A 13 0.89 12.67 5.55
N LEU A 14 1.61 13.44 4.75
CA LEU A 14 3.06 13.31 4.56
C LEU A 14 3.78 14.64 4.84
N PRO A 15 5.05 14.59 5.27
CA PRO A 15 5.82 13.39 5.63
C PRO A 15 5.34 12.74 6.94
N THR A 16 5.44 11.40 7.04
CA THR A 16 5.15 10.73 8.32
C THR A 16 6.31 10.94 9.30
N PRO A 17 6.05 10.96 10.62
CA PRO A 17 7.11 11.16 11.61
C PRO A 17 8.17 10.04 11.59
N LEU A 18 9.38 10.39 12.02
CA LEU A 18 10.45 9.46 12.38
C LEU A 18 10.65 9.54 13.89
N HIS A 19 10.27 8.48 14.62
CA HIS A 19 10.34 8.44 16.09
C HIS A 19 11.45 7.51 16.56
N GLU A 20 12.14 7.91 17.62
CA GLU A 20 13.06 7.04 18.32
C GLU A 20 12.30 5.99 19.14
N LEU A 21 12.87 4.79 19.26
CA LEU A 21 12.35 3.68 20.07
C LEU A 21 13.32 3.35 21.23
N PRO A 22 13.44 4.18 22.27
CA PRO A 22 14.49 4.06 23.27
C PRO A 22 14.41 2.75 24.07
N ARG A 23 13.21 2.26 24.38
CA ARG A 23 13.03 0.99 25.07
C ARG A 23 13.49 -0.21 24.22
N LEU A 24 13.17 -0.20 22.92
CA LEU A 24 13.63 -1.24 22.00
C LEU A 24 15.15 -1.14 21.81
N SER A 25 15.69 0.05 21.63
CA SER A 25 17.13 0.31 21.53
C SER A 25 17.89 -0.28 22.72
N THR A 26 17.42 -0.05 23.94
CA THR A 26 18.01 -0.64 25.16
C THR A 26 17.91 -2.17 25.15
N ALA A 27 16.75 -2.72 24.77
CA ALA A 27 16.52 -4.17 24.76
C ALA A 27 17.40 -4.96 23.77
N VAL A 28 17.87 -4.29 22.70
CA VAL A 28 18.74 -4.92 21.68
C VAL A 28 20.23 -4.54 21.86
N GLY A 29 20.64 -4.11 23.03
CA GLY A 29 22.03 -3.84 23.34
C GLY A 29 22.48 -2.40 23.10
N GLY A 30 21.56 -1.43 23.09
CA GLY A 30 21.86 0.01 23.03
C GLY A 30 22.02 0.59 21.62
N VAL A 31 21.76 -0.20 20.57
CA VAL A 31 21.78 0.31 19.19
C VAL A 31 20.58 1.24 18.98
N PRO A 32 20.78 2.50 18.57
CA PRO A 32 19.66 3.42 18.34
C PRO A 32 18.72 2.91 17.24
N ILE A 33 17.45 2.73 17.57
CA ILE A 33 16.40 2.30 16.64
C ILE A 33 15.38 3.41 16.46
N TRP A 34 15.08 3.70 15.22
CA TRP A 34 14.07 4.67 14.81
C TRP A 34 12.99 4.00 13.97
N ILE A 35 11.74 4.46 14.12
CA ILE A 35 10.63 3.97 13.34
C ILE A 35 10.05 5.07 12.46
N LYS A 36 9.93 4.81 11.15
CA LYS A 36 9.12 5.62 10.23
C LYS A 36 7.65 5.27 10.43
N ARG A 37 6.86 6.21 10.92
CA ARG A 37 5.49 6.01 11.39
C ARG A 37 4.48 6.00 10.24
N ASP A 38 4.58 5.05 9.32
CA ASP A 38 3.61 4.94 8.22
C ASP A 38 2.21 4.47 8.66
N ASP A 39 2.07 4.00 9.88
CA ASP A 39 0.78 3.84 10.56
C ASP A 39 0.05 5.18 10.72
N LEU A 40 0.78 6.30 10.74
CA LEU A 40 0.23 7.66 10.87
C LEU A 40 0.00 8.36 9.51
N THR A 41 -0.10 7.63 8.42
CA THR A 41 -0.48 8.21 7.11
C THR A 41 -1.90 8.77 7.08
N GLY A 42 -2.71 8.54 8.14
CA GLY A 42 -4.00 9.19 8.38
C GLY A 42 -5.17 8.66 7.55
N PHE A 43 -4.93 8.01 6.41
CA PHE A 43 -5.99 7.52 5.53
C PHE A 43 -6.36 6.06 5.83
N ALA A 44 -7.65 5.80 6.06
CA ALA A 44 -8.20 4.45 6.26
C ALA A 44 -7.40 3.61 7.28
N LEU A 45 -7.17 4.14 8.48
CA LEU A 45 -6.35 3.58 9.55
C LEU A 45 -4.85 3.44 9.21
N GLY A 46 -4.37 4.15 8.20
CA GLY A 46 -2.96 4.26 7.89
C GLY A 46 -2.31 3.01 7.30
N GLY A 47 -0.99 3.06 7.26
CA GLY A 47 -0.13 1.97 6.81
C GLY A 47 0.54 2.21 5.46
N ASN A 48 1.53 1.38 5.18
CA ASN A 48 2.40 1.47 4.00
C ASN A 48 1.65 1.42 2.65
N LYS A 49 0.43 0.90 2.62
CA LYS A 49 -0.33 0.75 1.38
C LYS A 49 -0.88 2.07 0.85
N VAL A 50 -1.10 3.05 1.73
CA VAL A 50 -1.60 4.37 1.34
C VAL A 50 -0.66 5.03 0.33
N ARG A 51 0.65 5.03 0.59
CA ARG A 51 1.67 5.60 -0.30
C ARG A 51 1.65 5.00 -1.71
N LYS A 52 1.38 3.69 -1.80
CA LYS A 52 1.30 2.99 -3.08
C LYS A 52 0.02 3.34 -3.83
N LEU A 53 -1.08 3.42 -3.09
CA LEU A 53 -2.40 3.70 -3.66
C LEU A 53 -2.49 5.12 -4.23
N GLU A 54 -1.73 6.09 -3.73
CA GLU A 54 -1.69 7.44 -4.31
C GLU A 54 -1.34 7.44 -5.81
N PHE A 55 -0.37 6.62 -6.20
CA PHE A 55 0.03 6.47 -7.60
C PHE A 55 -0.91 5.58 -8.40
N LEU A 56 -1.31 4.45 -7.82
CA LEU A 56 -2.19 3.48 -8.50
C LEU A 56 -3.59 4.06 -8.72
N LEU A 57 -4.12 4.82 -7.77
CA LEU A 57 -5.40 5.51 -7.92
C LEU A 57 -5.32 6.60 -9.00
N ALA A 58 -4.25 7.39 -9.01
CA ALA A 58 -4.06 8.42 -10.03
C ALA A 58 -4.01 7.80 -11.44
N ASP A 59 -3.35 6.66 -11.59
CA ASP A 59 -3.29 5.94 -12.86
C ASP A 59 -4.64 5.34 -13.25
N ALA A 60 -5.37 4.74 -12.31
CA ALA A 60 -6.72 4.24 -12.53
C ALA A 60 -7.66 5.34 -13.05
N LEU A 61 -7.66 6.48 -12.38
CA LEU A 61 -8.48 7.64 -12.79
C LEU A 61 -8.10 8.17 -14.18
N ARG A 62 -6.79 8.24 -14.47
CA ARG A 62 -6.29 8.67 -15.79
C ARG A 62 -6.70 7.71 -16.91
N GLN A 63 -6.83 6.43 -16.61
CA GLN A 63 -7.33 5.42 -17.55
C GLN A 63 -8.87 5.39 -17.65
N GLY A 64 -9.56 6.24 -16.89
CA GLY A 64 -11.02 6.32 -16.87
C GLY A 64 -11.67 5.08 -16.23
N ALA A 65 -10.98 4.45 -15.27
CA ALA A 65 -11.53 3.34 -14.51
C ALA A 65 -12.73 3.80 -13.69
N ASP A 66 -13.75 2.94 -13.63
CA ASP A 66 -14.95 3.10 -12.79
C ASP A 66 -14.98 2.13 -11.62
N THR A 67 -14.06 1.17 -11.62
CA THR A 67 -14.03 0.08 -10.65
C THR A 67 -12.58 -0.27 -10.30
N LEU A 68 -12.26 -0.36 -9.00
CA LEU A 68 -11.00 -0.92 -8.53
C LEU A 68 -11.19 -2.38 -8.15
N VAL A 69 -10.29 -3.23 -8.60
CA VAL A 69 -10.31 -4.67 -8.28
C VAL A 69 -8.96 -5.07 -7.71
N THR A 70 -8.95 -5.71 -6.55
CA THR A 70 -7.72 -6.25 -5.97
C THR A 70 -7.97 -7.52 -5.17
N ALA A 71 -6.92 -8.09 -4.61
CA ALA A 71 -6.99 -9.31 -3.84
C ALA A 71 -6.11 -9.27 -2.58
N GLY A 72 -6.47 -10.09 -1.59
CA GLY A 72 -5.74 -10.19 -0.33
C GLY A 72 -6.21 -11.36 0.54
N GLY A 73 -5.70 -11.44 1.76
CA GLY A 73 -6.30 -12.26 2.83
C GLY A 73 -7.45 -11.51 3.51
N LEU A 74 -8.20 -12.19 4.38
CA LEU A 74 -9.36 -11.61 5.09
C LEU A 74 -9.05 -10.31 5.85
N GLN A 75 -7.86 -10.21 6.43
CA GLN A 75 -7.44 -9.03 7.20
C GLN A 75 -6.40 -8.18 6.46
N SER A 76 -6.47 -8.17 5.13
CA SER A 76 -5.52 -7.44 4.29
C SER A 76 -5.62 -5.92 4.47
N ASN A 77 -4.55 -5.29 4.94
CA ASN A 77 -4.44 -3.83 4.96
C ASN A 77 -4.46 -3.22 3.54
N HIS A 78 -4.00 -3.99 2.54
CA HIS A 78 -4.05 -3.55 1.16
C HIS A 78 -5.49 -3.49 0.64
N ALA A 79 -6.29 -4.52 0.88
CA ALA A 79 -7.71 -4.56 0.49
C ALA A 79 -8.45 -3.37 1.11
N ARG A 80 -8.32 -3.17 2.42
CA ARG A 80 -8.94 -2.06 3.15
C ARG A 80 -8.60 -0.68 2.57
N VAL A 81 -7.31 -0.41 2.34
CA VAL A 81 -6.89 0.88 1.78
C VAL A 81 -7.38 1.04 0.33
N THR A 82 -7.47 -0.06 -0.44
CA THR A 82 -8.05 -0.02 -1.80
C THR A 82 -9.54 0.28 -1.77
N ALA A 83 -10.31 -0.35 -0.86
CA ALA A 83 -11.72 -0.03 -0.67
C ALA A 83 -11.94 1.44 -0.30
N ALA A 84 -11.14 1.95 0.63
CA ALA A 84 -11.21 3.36 1.03
C ALA A 84 -10.84 4.31 -0.11
N ALA A 85 -9.83 3.97 -0.92
CA ALA A 85 -9.42 4.78 -2.06
C ALA A 85 -10.51 4.81 -3.14
N ALA A 86 -11.18 3.69 -3.39
CA ALA A 86 -12.32 3.60 -4.30
C ALA A 86 -13.49 4.47 -3.80
N ALA A 87 -13.89 4.32 -2.54
CA ALA A 87 -14.96 5.11 -1.92
C ALA A 87 -14.66 6.62 -2.00
N ALA A 88 -13.44 7.04 -1.67
CA ALA A 88 -13.01 8.44 -1.74
C ALA A 88 -12.98 9.01 -3.17
N ALA A 89 -12.85 8.15 -4.17
CA ALA A 89 -12.82 8.53 -5.58
C ALA A 89 -14.18 8.35 -6.30
N GLY A 90 -15.21 7.85 -5.61
CA GLY A 90 -16.51 7.55 -6.21
C GLY A 90 -16.46 6.37 -7.18
N LEU A 91 -15.54 5.43 -6.98
CA LEU A 91 -15.40 4.22 -7.78
C LEU A 91 -15.99 3.01 -7.07
N ASP A 92 -16.49 2.04 -7.83
CA ASP A 92 -16.80 0.73 -7.27
C ASP A 92 -15.54 -0.03 -6.86
N CYS A 93 -15.69 -0.93 -5.91
CA CYS A 93 -14.57 -1.75 -5.43
C CYS A 93 -14.96 -3.22 -5.29
N HIS A 94 -14.14 -4.10 -5.84
CA HIS A 94 -14.27 -5.54 -5.69
C HIS A 94 -13.01 -6.13 -5.07
N LEU A 95 -13.16 -6.89 -3.99
CA LEU A 95 -12.07 -7.50 -3.24
C LEU A 95 -12.16 -9.02 -3.28
N VAL A 96 -11.16 -9.69 -3.83
CA VAL A 96 -11.05 -11.15 -3.80
C VAL A 96 -10.21 -11.56 -2.59
N LEU A 97 -10.87 -12.12 -1.60
CA LEU A 97 -10.28 -12.44 -0.30
C LEU A 97 -10.12 -13.96 -0.13
N ASN A 98 -8.90 -14.43 0.10
CA ASN A 98 -8.71 -15.84 0.42
C ASN A 98 -8.91 -16.10 1.92
N GLY A 99 -9.75 -17.09 2.18
CA GLY A 99 -10.23 -17.48 3.49
C GLY A 99 -11.73 -17.78 3.45
N SER A 100 -12.22 -18.58 4.36
CA SER A 100 -13.64 -18.86 4.48
C SER A 100 -14.40 -17.57 4.83
N ARG A 101 -15.58 -17.40 4.24
CA ARG A 101 -16.45 -16.29 4.62
C ARG A 101 -16.79 -16.41 6.11
N PRO A 102 -16.43 -15.40 6.93
CA PRO A 102 -16.76 -15.44 8.35
C PRO A 102 -18.27 -15.30 8.55
N GLU A 103 -18.82 -15.91 9.58
CA GLU A 103 -20.22 -15.75 9.98
C GLU A 103 -20.56 -14.27 10.26
N ARG A 104 -19.61 -13.57 10.89
CA ARG A 104 -19.70 -12.15 11.15
C ARG A 104 -18.45 -11.44 10.61
N LEU A 105 -18.65 -10.43 9.79
CA LEU A 105 -17.54 -9.58 9.34
C LEU A 105 -16.93 -8.83 10.53
N GLN A 106 -15.59 -8.82 10.60
CA GLN A 106 -14.84 -8.16 11.68
C GLN A 106 -13.50 -7.64 11.19
N GLY A 107 -12.91 -6.69 11.91
CA GLY A 107 -11.65 -6.07 11.54
C GLY A 107 -11.71 -5.46 10.12
N ASN A 108 -10.72 -5.78 9.28
CA ASN A 108 -10.65 -5.21 7.94
C ASN A 108 -11.81 -5.63 7.04
N THR A 109 -12.33 -6.87 7.15
CA THR A 109 -13.50 -7.28 6.34
C THR A 109 -14.77 -6.48 6.66
N ALA A 110 -14.96 -6.10 7.92
CA ALA A 110 -16.05 -5.21 8.30
C ALA A 110 -15.87 -3.80 7.71
N LEU A 111 -14.66 -3.28 7.77
CA LEU A 111 -14.33 -1.97 7.18
C LEU A 111 -14.47 -1.99 5.66
N ASP A 112 -14.03 -3.06 5.00
CA ASP A 112 -14.17 -3.23 3.55
C ASP A 112 -15.64 -3.14 3.12
N ALA A 113 -16.53 -3.83 3.84
CA ALA A 113 -17.97 -3.79 3.58
C ALA A 113 -18.58 -2.39 3.88
N LEU A 114 -18.15 -1.76 4.97
CA LEU A 114 -18.61 -0.41 5.36
C LEU A 114 -18.20 0.64 4.32
N LEU A 115 -17.04 0.45 3.68
CA LEU A 115 -16.52 1.28 2.59
C LEU A 115 -17.18 0.98 1.24
N GLY A 116 -18.19 0.10 1.20
CA GLY A 116 -18.96 -0.22 0.00
C GLY A 116 -18.33 -1.25 -0.93
N ALA A 117 -17.26 -1.93 -0.51
CA ALA A 117 -16.62 -2.94 -1.35
C ALA A 117 -17.46 -4.23 -1.44
N THR A 118 -17.53 -4.80 -2.66
CA THR A 118 -18.09 -6.13 -2.89
C THR A 118 -17.02 -7.19 -2.57
N LEU A 119 -17.32 -8.08 -1.61
CA LEU A 119 -16.39 -9.09 -1.12
C LEU A 119 -16.64 -10.44 -1.79
N HIS A 120 -15.59 -10.99 -2.41
CA HIS A 120 -15.56 -12.32 -3.02
C HIS A 120 -14.64 -13.22 -2.20
N PHE A 121 -15.17 -14.30 -1.64
CA PHE A 121 -14.40 -15.22 -0.80
C PHE A 121 -13.99 -16.45 -1.61
N VAL A 122 -12.74 -16.87 -1.47
CA VAL A 122 -12.16 -18.06 -2.09
C VAL A 122 -11.30 -18.81 -1.08
N ALA A 123 -11.18 -20.14 -1.22
CA ALA A 123 -10.52 -20.94 -0.19
C ALA A 123 -8.99 -20.75 -0.21
N THR A 124 -8.37 -20.68 -1.38
CA THR A 124 -6.92 -20.75 -1.55
C THR A 124 -6.30 -19.55 -2.29
N GLY A 125 -4.97 -19.45 -2.20
CA GLY A 125 -4.21 -18.45 -2.94
C GLY A 125 -4.28 -18.61 -4.46
N PRO A 126 -4.13 -19.82 -5.03
CA PRO A 126 -4.33 -20.06 -6.46
C PRO A 126 -5.73 -19.67 -6.94
N GLU A 127 -6.79 -20.08 -6.22
CA GLU A 127 -8.17 -19.69 -6.54
C GLU A 127 -8.36 -18.17 -6.50
N ARG A 128 -7.73 -17.48 -5.56
CA ARG A 128 -7.74 -16.01 -5.47
C ARG A 128 -7.20 -15.37 -6.75
N THR A 129 -6.08 -15.88 -7.27
CA THR A 129 -5.47 -15.35 -8.49
C THR A 129 -6.36 -15.60 -9.70
N ALA A 130 -6.90 -16.81 -9.84
CA ALA A 130 -7.83 -17.17 -10.91
C ALA A 130 -9.11 -16.32 -10.83
N ARG A 131 -9.70 -16.18 -9.65
CA ARG A 131 -10.93 -15.39 -9.45
C ARG A 131 -10.72 -13.92 -9.73
N LEU A 132 -9.56 -13.34 -9.34
CA LEU A 132 -9.24 -11.95 -9.64
C LEU A 132 -9.25 -11.67 -11.15
N SER A 133 -8.65 -12.54 -11.94
CA SER A 133 -8.62 -12.41 -13.39
C SER A 133 -10.00 -12.60 -13.99
N ALA A 134 -10.74 -13.64 -13.59
CA ALA A 134 -12.08 -13.92 -14.07
C ALA A 134 -13.05 -12.76 -13.76
N LEU A 135 -13.00 -12.22 -12.56
CA LEU A 135 -13.82 -11.08 -12.13
C LEU A 135 -13.57 -9.84 -12.98
N ALA A 136 -12.31 -9.54 -13.28
CA ALA A 136 -11.97 -8.41 -14.14
C ALA A 136 -12.58 -8.58 -15.55
N GLU A 137 -12.55 -9.80 -16.10
CA GLU A 137 -13.18 -10.09 -17.41
C GLU A 137 -14.71 -10.04 -17.34
N GLU A 138 -15.32 -10.52 -16.27
CA GLU A 138 -16.77 -10.41 -16.04
C GLU A 138 -17.21 -8.94 -16.04
N LEU A 139 -16.49 -8.09 -15.30
CA LEU A 139 -16.77 -6.66 -15.24
C LEU A 139 -16.61 -5.99 -16.62
N ARG A 140 -15.56 -6.31 -17.37
CA ARG A 140 -15.39 -5.78 -18.73
C ARG A 140 -16.52 -6.18 -19.68
N ARG A 141 -16.96 -7.43 -19.63
CA ARG A 141 -18.11 -7.91 -20.42
C ARG A 141 -19.42 -7.21 -20.01
N ALA A 142 -19.53 -6.79 -18.77
CA ALA A 142 -20.64 -5.98 -18.28
C ALA A 142 -20.52 -4.46 -18.62
N GLY A 143 -19.54 -4.08 -19.45
CA GLY A 143 -19.33 -2.69 -19.87
C GLY A 143 -18.61 -1.82 -18.83
N ARG A 144 -18.05 -2.41 -17.77
CA ARG A 144 -17.29 -1.70 -16.76
C ARG A 144 -15.83 -1.53 -17.17
N LYS A 145 -15.15 -0.60 -16.53
CA LYS A 145 -13.72 -0.33 -16.74
C LYS A 145 -12.90 -0.65 -15.49
N PRO A 146 -12.70 -1.96 -15.16
CA PRO A 146 -11.98 -2.35 -13.98
C PRO A 146 -10.48 -2.05 -14.10
N TYR A 147 -9.91 -1.41 -13.09
CA TYR A 147 -8.48 -1.29 -12.88
C TYR A 147 -8.02 -2.32 -11.85
N VAL A 148 -7.23 -3.28 -12.30
CA VAL A 148 -6.75 -4.37 -11.46
C VAL A 148 -5.46 -3.95 -10.76
N ILE A 149 -5.51 -3.88 -9.43
CA ILE A 149 -4.35 -3.58 -8.60
C ILE A 149 -3.74 -4.90 -8.12
N PRO A 150 -2.45 -5.16 -8.41
CA PRO A 150 -1.77 -6.35 -7.90
C PRO A 150 -1.78 -6.43 -6.37
N ILE A 151 -1.72 -7.66 -5.84
CA ILE A 151 -1.70 -7.92 -4.39
C ILE A 151 -0.64 -7.05 -3.70
N GLY A 152 -1.06 -6.36 -2.64
CA GLY A 152 -0.18 -5.46 -1.88
C GLY A 152 0.21 -4.18 -2.61
N GLY A 153 -0.42 -3.85 -3.76
CA GLY A 153 -0.02 -2.73 -4.61
C GLY A 153 1.40 -2.89 -5.16
N SER A 154 1.84 -4.14 -5.35
CA SER A 154 3.22 -4.45 -5.76
C SER A 154 3.35 -4.39 -7.28
N ALA A 155 3.38 -3.18 -7.78
CA ALA A 155 3.67 -2.82 -9.16
C ALA A 155 4.76 -1.75 -9.16
N PRO A 156 5.51 -1.58 -10.26
CA PRO A 156 6.51 -0.51 -10.38
C PRO A 156 5.97 0.86 -10.01
N LEU A 157 4.77 1.20 -10.49
CA LEU A 157 4.10 2.46 -10.17
C LEU A 157 3.79 2.59 -8.68
N GLY A 158 3.25 1.54 -8.03
CA GLY A 158 3.00 1.56 -6.59
C GLY A 158 4.28 1.63 -5.75
N ALA A 159 5.39 1.08 -6.24
CA ALA A 159 6.68 1.14 -5.56
C ALA A 159 7.22 2.57 -5.45
N LEU A 160 6.83 3.50 -6.34
CA LEU A 160 7.22 4.91 -6.29
C LEU A 160 6.85 5.58 -4.95
N GLY A 161 5.77 5.15 -4.32
CA GLY A 161 5.41 5.60 -2.98
C GLY A 161 6.52 5.37 -1.95
N TYR A 162 7.33 4.32 -2.15
CA TYR A 162 8.46 4.00 -1.27
C TYR A 162 9.79 4.58 -1.75
N VAL A 163 9.92 4.93 -3.01
CA VAL A 163 11.00 5.82 -3.48
C VAL A 163 10.90 7.17 -2.77
N LEU A 164 9.68 7.75 -2.72
CA LEU A 164 9.43 8.99 -2.00
C LEU A 164 9.63 8.86 -0.49
N ALA A 165 9.16 7.75 0.11
CA ALA A 165 9.34 7.49 1.53
C ALA A 165 10.82 7.44 1.93
N LEU A 166 11.67 6.83 1.09
CA LEU A 166 13.11 6.82 1.35
C LEU A 166 13.71 8.22 1.33
N ARG A 167 13.31 9.05 0.38
CA ARG A 167 13.76 10.46 0.33
C ARG A 167 13.34 11.22 1.59
N GLU A 168 12.10 11.04 2.04
CA GLU A 168 11.65 11.61 3.34
C GLU A 168 12.54 11.16 4.50
N VAL A 169 12.90 9.89 4.57
CA VAL A 169 13.79 9.36 5.63
C VAL A 169 15.18 9.98 5.53
N GLN A 170 15.75 10.05 4.33
CA GLN A 170 17.07 10.64 4.11
C GLN A 170 17.11 12.11 4.52
N GLU A 171 16.12 12.90 4.08
CA GLU A 171 15.99 14.32 4.42
C GLU A 171 15.85 14.54 5.92
N GLU A 172 15.01 13.72 6.58
CA GLU A 172 14.80 13.80 8.02
C GLU A 172 16.05 13.40 8.80
N CYS A 173 16.77 12.36 8.37
CA CYS A 173 18.04 11.96 8.98
C CYS A 173 19.09 13.06 8.82
N ALA A 174 19.22 13.67 7.65
CA ALA A 174 20.13 14.77 7.41
C ALA A 174 19.82 15.98 8.31
N ARG A 175 18.55 16.36 8.43
CA ARG A 175 18.10 17.47 9.29
C ARG A 175 18.38 17.24 10.77
N ARG A 176 18.35 15.98 11.22
CA ARG A 176 18.61 15.61 12.64
C ARG A 176 20.05 15.18 12.91
N GLY A 177 20.92 15.12 11.91
CA GLY A 177 22.27 14.62 12.05
C GLY A 177 22.36 13.10 12.29
N LEU A 178 21.31 12.34 11.94
CA LEU A 178 21.27 10.89 12.08
C LEU A 178 22.01 10.21 10.93
N ARG A 179 22.74 9.15 11.25
CA ARG A 179 23.48 8.33 10.27
C ARG A 179 23.11 6.86 10.42
N PRO A 180 21.92 6.46 9.96
CA PRO A 180 21.51 5.06 10.06
C PRO A 180 22.37 4.17 9.13
N GLU A 181 22.67 2.96 9.58
CA GLU A 181 23.45 1.98 8.82
C GLU A 181 22.57 1.04 8.01
N ALA A 182 21.31 0.86 8.42
CA ALA A 182 20.37 -0.06 7.79
C ALA A 182 18.92 0.41 7.91
N ILE A 183 18.11 -0.02 6.94
CA ILE A 183 16.65 0.07 6.99
C ILE A 183 16.08 -1.34 7.07
N VAL A 184 15.34 -1.61 8.15
CA VAL A 184 14.66 -2.89 8.33
C VAL A 184 13.20 -2.75 7.92
N VAL A 185 12.74 -3.63 7.05
CA VAL A 185 11.37 -3.62 6.55
C VAL A 185 10.79 -5.03 6.48
N ALA A 186 9.54 -5.19 6.89
CA ALA A 186 8.81 -6.44 6.68
C ALA A 186 8.48 -6.59 5.19
N ALA A 187 9.02 -7.62 4.56
CA ALA A 187 8.80 -7.92 3.15
C ALA A 187 7.85 -9.11 2.98
N SER A 188 6.87 -8.97 2.10
CA SER A 188 5.96 -10.03 1.65
C SER A 188 5.87 -10.00 0.12
N SER A 189 5.00 -9.14 -0.44
CA SER A 189 4.86 -8.98 -1.91
C SER A 189 6.01 -8.21 -2.58
N GLY A 190 7.02 -7.76 -1.84
CA GLY A 190 8.24 -7.12 -2.35
C GLY A 190 8.13 -5.64 -2.73
N GLY A 191 6.94 -5.11 -3.00
CA GLY A 191 6.80 -3.76 -3.55
C GLY A 191 7.25 -2.60 -2.64
N THR A 192 7.28 -2.78 -1.30
CA THR A 192 7.86 -1.80 -0.37
C THR A 192 9.38 -1.84 -0.45
N GLN A 193 9.95 -3.03 -0.34
CA GLN A 193 11.39 -3.24 -0.44
C GLN A 193 11.93 -2.77 -1.79
N GLY A 194 11.26 -3.15 -2.90
CA GLY A 194 11.66 -2.72 -4.24
C GLY A 194 11.66 -1.19 -4.40
N GLY A 195 10.68 -0.50 -3.80
CA GLY A 195 10.64 0.96 -3.80
C GLY A 195 11.77 1.58 -2.98
N LEU A 196 12.10 1.03 -1.81
CA LEU A 196 13.23 1.47 -1.01
C LEU A 196 14.57 1.26 -1.75
N GLU A 197 14.77 0.10 -2.35
CA GLU A 197 15.97 -0.22 -3.12
C GLU A 197 16.14 0.69 -4.36
N ALA A 198 15.04 0.94 -5.08
CA ALA A 198 15.07 1.87 -6.20
C ALA A 198 15.36 3.32 -5.71
N GLY A 199 14.78 3.69 -4.59
CA GLY A 199 15.02 4.99 -3.95
C GLY A 199 16.49 5.16 -3.54
N LYS A 200 17.10 4.17 -2.91
CA LYS A 200 18.54 4.19 -2.54
C LYS A 200 19.42 4.55 -3.75
N ARG A 201 19.18 3.88 -4.88
CA ARG A 201 19.93 4.13 -6.11
C ARG A 201 19.68 5.53 -6.66
N LEU A 202 18.43 5.99 -6.63
CA LEU A 202 18.05 7.29 -7.17
C LEU A 202 18.66 8.46 -6.38
N VAL A 203 18.70 8.36 -5.04
CA VAL A 203 19.23 9.42 -4.17
C VAL A 203 20.71 9.22 -3.81
N GLY A 204 21.37 8.17 -4.32
CA GLY A 204 22.79 7.87 -4.04
C GLY A 204 23.05 7.55 -2.57
N TRP A 205 22.10 6.98 -1.85
CA TRP A 205 22.24 6.67 -0.43
C TRP A 205 22.70 5.23 -0.20
N ASN A 206 23.97 5.07 0.19
CA ASN A 206 24.54 3.75 0.47
C ASN A 206 24.16 3.29 1.90
N ILE A 207 22.94 2.78 2.05
CA ILE A 207 22.40 2.21 3.30
C ILE A 207 21.97 0.76 3.05
N ARG A 208 22.16 -0.12 4.03
CA ARG A 208 21.74 -1.54 3.94
C ARG A 208 20.23 -1.68 4.10
#